data_0bf0ce93cdcad20f09f989fa30a217e0
#
_entry.id   0bf0ce93cdcad20f09f989fa30a217e0
#
_cell.length_a   1.000
_cell.length_b   1.000
_cell.length_c   1.000
_cell.angle_alpha   90.00
_cell.angle_beta   90.00
_cell.angle_gamma   90.00
#
_symmetry.space_group_name_H-M   'P 1'
#
loop_
_entity.id
_entity.type
_entity.pdbx_description
1 polymer ?
#
loop_
_entity_poly.entity_id
_entity_poly.type
_entity_poly.pdbx_seq_one_letter_code
_entity_poly.pdbx_strand_id
1 'polypeptide(L)'
;MRILVDSNRYQDFCKGISEAVHVIRRASDIMIPFIVLGELRAGFACGNRGHENEQVLTRFLNSPRVKILFAGEETTHQYARLFRQLRKQGTPIPANDLWIAALAVQYDLLLFTRDAHFNHLPQIPLI
;
A
#
# COMPACT_ATOMS: atom_id res chain seq x y z
N MET A 1 -7.87 -6.71 -12.43
CA MET A 1 -6.51 -6.32 -11.98
C MET A 1 -6.35 -6.58 -10.49
N ARG A 2 -5.15 -6.93 -10.12
CA ARG A 2 -4.77 -7.19 -8.72
C ARG A 2 -3.92 -6.02 -8.24
N ILE A 3 -4.38 -5.32 -7.22
CA ILE A 3 -3.73 -4.10 -6.75
C ILE A 3 -3.25 -4.22 -5.31
N LEU A 4 -2.18 -3.49 -5.00
CA LEU A 4 -1.68 -3.25 -3.64
C LEU A 4 -1.94 -1.78 -3.33
N VAL A 5 -2.71 -1.50 -2.28
CA VAL A 5 -3.20 -0.15 -1.99
C VAL A 5 -2.34 0.54 -0.94
N ASP A 6 -1.78 1.69 -1.30
CA ASP A 6 -1.07 2.57 -0.37
C ASP A 6 -2.05 3.40 0.46
N SER A 7 -1.59 3.89 1.61
CA SER A 7 -2.44 4.64 2.55
C SER A 7 -3.08 5.88 1.93
N ASN A 8 -2.34 6.62 1.10
CA ASN A 8 -2.86 7.83 0.45
C ASN A 8 -4.06 7.52 -0.47
N ARG A 9 -4.02 6.41 -1.20
CA ARG A 9 -5.12 6.03 -2.10
C ARG A 9 -6.31 5.42 -1.36
N TYR A 10 -6.07 4.71 -0.27
CA TYR A 10 -7.15 4.29 0.62
C TYR A 10 -7.89 5.51 1.17
N GLN A 11 -7.16 6.53 1.63
CA GLN A 11 -7.74 7.77 2.12
C GLN A 11 -8.53 8.49 1.02
N ASP A 12 -8.00 8.55 -0.20
CA ASP A 12 -8.72 9.13 -1.35
C ASP A 12 -10.03 8.39 -1.60
N PHE A 13 -10.01 7.07 -1.52
CA PHE A 13 -11.22 6.26 -1.65
C PHE A 13 -12.27 6.62 -0.60
N CYS A 14 -11.85 6.74 0.66
CA CYS A 14 -12.75 7.12 1.76
C CYS A 14 -13.33 8.52 1.57
N LYS A 15 -12.58 9.43 0.96
CA LYS A 15 -13.03 10.80 0.65
C LYS A 15 -13.94 10.86 -0.58
N GLY A 16 -14.12 9.76 -1.28
CA GLY A 16 -14.94 9.72 -2.49
C GLY A 16 -14.26 10.33 -3.72
N ILE A 17 -12.94 10.43 -3.74
CA ILE A 17 -12.19 10.90 -4.92
C ILE A 17 -12.46 9.93 -6.07
N SER A 18 -13.03 10.43 -7.16
CA SER A 18 -13.59 9.59 -8.23
C SER A 18 -12.57 8.63 -8.84
N GLU A 19 -11.34 9.06 -9.04
CA GLU A 19 -10.27 8.20 -9.56
C GLU A 19 -10.03 6.99 -8.66
N ALA A 20 -9.91 7.23 -7.35
CA ALA A 20 -9.67 6.16 -6.39
C ALA A 20 -10.87 5.22 -6.28
N VAL A 21 -12.08 5.75 -6.26
CA VAL A 21 -13.30 4.95 -6.24
C VAL A 21 -13.38 4.07 -7.48
N HIS A 22 -13.05 4.61 -8.65
CA HIS A 22 -13.07 3.88 -9.91
C HIS A 22 -12.09 2.69 -9.89
N VAL A 23 -10.85 2.92 -9.46
CA VAL A 23 -9.82 1.86 -9.40
C VAL A 23 -10.22 0.76 -8.42
N ILE A 24 -10.65 1.14 -7.21
CA ILE A 24 -11.06 0.17 -6.19
C ILE A 24 -12.25 -0.67 -6.66
N ARG A 25 -13.22 -0.07 -7.32
CA ARG A 25 -14.38 -0.80 -7.84
C ARG A 25 -14.01 -1.80 -8.93
N ARG A 26 -13.03 -1.48 -9.76
CA ARG A 26 -12.63 -2.33 -10.89
C ARG A 26 -11.67 -3.45 -10.53
N ALA A 27 -10.95 -3.33 -9.41
CA ALA A 27 -9.98 -4.34 -9.01
C ALA A 27 -10.66 -5.65 -8.67
N SER A 28 -10.12 -6.76 -9.17
CA SER A 28 -10.58 -8.11 -8.83
C SER A 28 -10.11 -8.51 -7.44
N ASP A 29 -8.88 -8.17 -7.09
CA ASP A 29 -8.26 -8.44 -5.80
C ASP A 29 -7.60 -7.15 -5.30
N ILE A 30 -7.89 -6.83 -4.05
CA ILE A 30 -7.38 -5.63 -3.38
C ILE A 30 -6.56 -6.11 -2.19
N MET A 31 -5.25 -5.92 -2.26
CA MET A 31 -4.34 -6.22 -1.16
C MET A 31 -4.03 -4.95 -0.41
N ILE A 32 -4.09 -5.01 0.92
CA ILE A 32 -3.67 -3.90 1.76
C ILE A 32 -2.49 -4.36 2.61
N PRO A 33 -1.31 -3.71 2.49
CA PRO A 33 -0.15 -4.11 3.28
C PRO A 33 -0.39 -3.88 4.77
N PHE A 34 0.09 -4.80 5.62
CA PHE A 34 0.00 -4.60 7.07
C PHE A 34 0.64 -3.28 7.52
N ILE A 35 1.69 -2.83 6.81
CA ILE A 35 2.36 -1.55 7.06
C ILE A 35 1.39 -0.39 6.86
N VAL A 36 0.57 -0.44 5.82
CA VAL A 36 -0.45 0.56 5.54
C VAL A 36 -1.50 0.58 6.65
N LEU A 37 -1.90 -0.59 7.16
CA LEU A 37 -2.80 -0.67 8.31
C LEU A 37 -2.19 0.02 9.53
N GLY A 38 -0.90 -0.20 9.77
CA GLY A 38 -0.17 0.46 10.84
C GLY A 38 -0.19 1.98 10.69
N GLU A 39 0.09 2.48 9.50
CA GLU A 39 0.06 3.92 9.20
C GLU A 39 -1.33 4.52 9.41
N LEU A 40 -2.37 3.86 8.90
CA LEU A 40 -3.75 4.31 9.04
C LEU A 40 -4.17 4.34 10.52
N ARG A 41 -3.90 3.27 11.25
CA ARG A 41 -4.28 3.17 12.67
C ARG A 41 -3.49 4.12 13.56
N ALA A 42 -2.23 4.38 13.22
CA ALA A 42 -1.44 5.42 13.89
C ALA A 42 -2.12 6.80 13.71
N GLY A 43 -2.56 7.10 12.49
CA GLY A 43 -3.30 8.32 12.22
C GLY A 43 -4.63 8.38 12.99
N PHE A 44 -5.36 7.27 13.07
CA PHE A 44 -6.62 7.20 13.83
C PHE A 44 -6.38 7.43 15.32
N ALA A 45 -5.31 6.87 15.86
CA ALA A 45 -4.97 7.01 17.29
C ALA A 45 -4.60 8.46 17.66
N CYS A 46 -4.03 9.20 16.73
CA CYS A 46 -3.62 10.59 16.95
C CYS A 46 -4.72 11.61 16.64
N GLY A 47 -5.79 11.18 15.97
CA GLY A 47 -6.91 12.04 15.59
C GLY A 47 -8.07 11.96 16.59
N ASN A 48 -9.13 12.68 16.29
CA ASN A 48 -10.33 12.74 17.13
C ASN A 48 -11.53 11.94 16.58
N ARG A 49 -11.35 11.25 15.44
CA ARG A 49 -12.38 10.42 14.79
C ARG A 49 -11.94 8.96 14.62
N GLY A 50 -11.04 8.51 15.48
CA GLY A 50 -10.44 7.19 15.38
C GLY A 50 -11.44 6.04 15.40
N HIS A 51 -12.46 6.12 16.28
CA HIS A 51 -13.49 5.08 16.36
C HIS A 51 -14.28 4.95 15.06
N GLU A 52 -14.71 6.06 14.50
CA GLU A 52 -15.46 6.08 13.23
C GLU A 52 -14.61 5.58 12.08
N ASN A 53 -13.36 6.04 12.02
CA ASN A 53 -12.43 5.65 10.97
C ASN A 53 -12.09 4.16 11.05
N GLU A 54 -11.96 3.59 12.26
CA GLU A 54 -11.73 2.16 12.45
C GLU A 54 -12.93 1.33 11.98
N GLN A 55 -14.14 1.80 12.22
CA GLN A 55 -15.36 1.13 11.73
C GLN A 55 -15.39 1.08 10.20
N VAL A 56 -15.02 2.17 9.53
CA VAL A 56 -14.94 2.23 8.07
C VAL A 56 -13.89 1.27 7.54
N LEU A 57 -12.71 1.25 8.16
CA LEU A 57 -11.62 0.35 7.78
C LEU A 57 -12.02 -1.12 7.97
N THR A 58 -12.67 -1.44 9.09
CA THR A 58 -13.14 -2.82 9.36
C THR A 58 -14.10 -3.29 8.28
N ARG A 59 -15.03 -2.44 7.86
CA ARG A 59 -15.96 -2.78 6.77
C ARG A 59 -15.22 -3.01 5.45
N PHE A 60 -14.23 -2.18 5.16
CA PHE A 60 -13.41 -2.35 3.96
C PHE A 60 -12.67 -3.70 3.99
N LEU A 61 -12.04 -4.02 5.11
CA LEU A 61 -11.29 -5.27 5.29
C LEU A 61 -12.19 -6.52 5.22
N ASN A 62 -13.47 -6.40 5.53
CA ASN A 62 -14.42 -7.51 5.47
C ASN A 62 -14.98 -7.76 4.06
N SER A 63 -14.66 -6.92 3.09
CA SER A 63 -15.04 -7.17 1.70
C SER A 63 -14.36 -8.44 1.18
N PRO A 64 -15.08 -9.33 0.45
CA PRO A 64 -14.49 -10.57 -0.07
C PRO A 64 -13.28 -10.35 -0.99
N ARG A 65 -13.20 -9.19 -1.64
CA ARG A 65 -12.10 -8.87 -2.55
C ARG A 65 -10.87 -8.29 -1.86
N VAL A 66 -10.97 -7.99 -0.57
CA VAL A 66 -9.91 -7.31 0.19
C VAL A 66 -9.19 -8.32 1.08
N LYS A 67 -7.87 -8.31 1.02
CA LYS A 67 -7.00 -9.15 1.85
C LYS A 67 -5.87 -8.33 2.44
N ILE A 68 -5.53 -8.60 3.69
CA ILE A 68 -4.34 -8.04 4.32
C ILE A 68 -3.13 -8.83 3.84
N LEU A 69 -2.09 -8.12 3.41
CA LEU A 69 -0.86 -8.75 2.95
C LEU A 69 0.24 -8.53 3.98
N PHE A 70 0.76 -9.63 4.51
CA PHE A 70 1.80 -9.60 5.53
C PHE A 70 3.17 -9.84 4.91
N ALA A 71 4.21 -9.21 5.47
CA ALA A 71 5.59 -9.51 5.13
C ALA A 71 6.04 -10.79 5.84
N GLY A 72 6.86 -11.57 5.16
CA GLY A 72 7.47 -12.78 5.70
C GLY A 72 8.96 -12.82 5.38
N GLU A 73 9.57 -14.00 5.56
CA GLU A 73 11.00 -14.15 5.31
C GLU A 73 11.36 -13.85 3.86
N GLU A 74 10.57 -14.32 2.90
CA GLU A 74 10.82 -14.04 1.48
C GLU A 74 10.77 -12.55 1.18
N THR A 75 9.91 -11.80 1.85
CA THR A 75 9.83 -10.35 1.69
C THR A 75 11.15 -9.68 2.04
N THR A 76 11.90 -10.21 3.01
CA THR A 76 13.19 -9.64 3.41
C THR A 76 14.23 -9.72 2.30
N HIS A 77 14.17 -10.74 1.47
CA HIS A 77 15.07 -10.86 0.30
C HIS A 77 14.72 -9.80 -0.75
N GLN A 78 13.46 -9.58 -1.00
CA GLN A 78 13.03 -8.51 -1.91
C GLN A 78 13.41 -7.13 -1.37
N TYR A 79 13.21 -6.91 -0.08
CA TYR A 79 13.62 -5.68 0.60
C TYR A 79 15.10 -5.41 0.40
N ALA A 80 15.95 -6.41 0.63
CA ALA A 80 17.40 -6.26 0.51
C ALA A 80 17.82 -5.91 -0.92
N ARG A 81 17.22 -6.55 -1.93
CA ARG A 81 17.51 -6.26 -3.34
C ARG A 81 17.15 -4.83 -3.72
N LEU A 82 15.96 -4.39 -3.32
CA LEU A 82 15.48 -3.04 -3.61
C LEU A 82 16.29 -1.99 -2.87
N PHE A 83 16.65 -2.27 -1.62
CA PHE A 83 17.53 -1.39 -0.82
C PHE A 83 18.86 -1.17 -1.55
N ARG A 84 19.49 -2.25 -2.00
CA ARG A 84 20.74 -2.17 -2.74
C ARG A 84 20.61 -1.36 -4.03
N GLN A 85 19.55 -1.59 -4.79
CA GLN A 85 19.27 -0.85 -6.02
C GLN A 85 19.16 0.63 -5.76
N LEU A 86 18.33 1.03 -4.78
CA LEU A 86 18.11 2.42 -4.44
C LEU A 86 19.39 3.10 -3.94
N ARG A 87 20.19 2.38 -3.16
CA ARG A 87 21.48 2.90 -2.69
C ARG A 87 22.43 3.16 -3.85
N LYS A 88 22.52 2.25 -4.82
CA LYS A 88 23.36 2.41 -6.01
C LYS A 88 22.88 3.57 -6.88
N GLN A 89 21.56 3.77 -6.96
CA GLN A 89 20.97 4.89 -7.71
C GLN A 89 21.15 6.24 -7.02
N GLY A 90 21.45 6.24 -5.71
CA GLY A 90 21.48 7.45 -4.92
C GLY A 90 20.09 8.02 -4.62
N THR A 91 19.06 7.17 -4.65
CA THR A 91 17.66 7.57 -4.44
C THR A 91 17.00 6.75 -3.33
N PRO A 92 17.45 6.90 -2.06
CA PRO A 92 16.85 6.16 -0.96
C PRO A 92 15.39 6.58 -0.75
N ILE A 93 14.57 5.64 -0.27
CA ILE A 93 13.18 5.90 0.09
C ILE A 93 12.94 5.50 1.55
N PRO A 94 11.87 6.00 2.19
CA PRO A 94 11.55 5.62 3.57
C PRO A 94 11.34 4.10 3.71
N ALA A 95 11.64 3.58 4.90
CA ALA A 95 11.58 2.14 5.17
C ALA A 95 10.17 1.56 4.94
N ASN A 96 9.12 2.28 5.35
CA ASN A 96 7.75 1.80 5.12
C ASN A 96 7.45 1.63 3.63
N ASP A 97 7.85 2.60 2.81
CA ASP A 97 7.67 2.52 1.36
C ASP A 97 8.47 1.37 0.77
N LEU A 98 9.65 1.11 1.31
CA LEU A 98 10.48 0.00 0.85
C LEU A 98 9.83 -1.36 1.15
N TRP A 99 9.19 -1.52 2.33
CA TRP A 99 8.43 -2.73 2.62
C TRP A 99 7.24 -2.90 1.68
N ILE A 100 6.53 -1.82 1.38
CA ILE A 100 5.42 -1.85 0.41
C ILE A 100 5.93 -2.26 -0.96
N ALA A 101 7.04 -1.67 -1.41
CA ALA A 101 7.68 -2.02 -2.68
C ALA A 101 8.09 -3.50 -2.73
N ALA A 102 8.66 -4.01 -1.63
CA ALA A 102 9.06 -5.41 -1.53
C ALA A 102 7.87 -6.36 -1.69
N LEU A 103 6.73 -6.03 -1.08
CA LEU A 103 5.50 -6.81 -1.22
C LEU A 103 4.95 -6.75 -2.66
N ALA A 104 5.00 -5.59 -3.29
CA ALA A 104 4.56 -5.43 -4.68
C ALA A 104 5.36 -6.31 -5.63
N VAL A 105 6.68 -6.37 -5.45
CA VAL A 105 7.56 -7.21 -6.26
C VAL A 105 7.32 -8.70 -5.97
N GLN A 106 7.27 -9.05 -4.69
CA GLN A 106 7.11 -10.45 -4.27
C GLN A 106 5.85 -11.10 -4.84
N TYR A 107 4.75 -10.37 -4.83
CA TYR A 107 3.43 -10.88 -5.22
C TYR A 107 2.99 -10.41 -6.61
N ASP A 108 3.87 -9.72 -7.34
CA ASP A 108 3.59 -9.24 -8.69
C ASP A 108 2.30 -8.43 -8.76
N LEU A 109 2.22 -7.40 -7.94
CA LEU A 109 1.03 -6.57 -7.80
C LEU A 109 1.23 -5.19 -8.43
N LEU A 110 0.14 -4.64 -8.94
CA LEU A 110 0.06 -3.28 -9.42
C LEU A 110 -0.08 -2.36 -8.18
N LEU A 111 0.86 -1.46 -7.98
CA LEU A 111 0.86 -0.59 -6.80
C LEU A 111 0.01 0.66 -7.05
N PHE A 112 -1.03 0.81 -6.24
CA PHE A 112 -1.93 1.95 -6.30
C PHE A 112 -1.51 3.00 -5.27
N THR A 113 -0.82 4.03 -5.74
CA THR A 113 -0.20 5.06 -4.91
C THR A 113 -0.12 6.39 -5.63
N ARG A 114 -0.06 7.48 -4.86
CA ARG A 114 0.30 8.82 -5.36
C ARG A 114 1.73 9.21 -4.98
N ASP A 115 2.42 8.35 -4.24
CA ASP A 115 3.73 8.69 -3.70
C ASP A 115 4.81 8.60 -4.79
N ALA A 116 5.52 9.69 -5.02
CA ALA A 116 6.57 9.78 -6.02
C ALA A 116 7.80 8.93 -5.69
N HIS A 117 7.97 8.50 -4.43
CA HIS A 117 9.11 7.65 -4.04
C HIS A 117 9.20 6.38 -4.90
N PHE A 118 8.05 5.79 -5.25
CA PHE A 118 8.03 4.56 -6.03
C PHE A 118 8.45 4.72 -7.49
N ASN A 119 8.54 5.95 -7.98
CA ASN A 119 9.05 6.22 -9.33
C ASN A 119 10.54 5.85 -9.48
N HIS A 120 11.26 5.73 -8.36
CA HIS A 120 12.66 5.29 -8.38
C HIS A 120 12.82 3.79 -8.59
N LEU A 121 11.75 3.04 -8.65
CA LEU A 121 11.72 1.58 -8.83
C LEU A 121 10.92 1.22 -10.09
N PRO A 122 11.54 1.33 -11.29
CA PRO A 122 10.82 1.18 -12.55
C PRO A 122 10.23 -0.22 -12.77
N GLN A 123 10.68 -1.23 -12.06
CA GLN A 123 10.16 -2.59 -12.16
C GLN A 123 8.79 -2.76 -11.50
N ILE A 124 8.32 -1.79 -10.70
CA ILE A 124 7.03 -1.84 -10.04
C ILE A 124 6.00 -1.12 -10.90
N PRO A 125 4.98 -1.83 -11.41
CA PRO A 125 3.91 -1.15 -12.16
C PRO A 125 3.07 -0.31 -11.21
N LEU A 126 2.86 0.95 -11.56
CA LEU A 126 2.09 1.92 -10.79
C LEU A 126 0.78 2.24 -11.48
N ILE A 127 -0.22 2.56 -10.68
CA ILE A 127 -1.49 3.05 -11.16
C ILE A 127 -1.97 4.24 -10.31
#